data_003b422e1a1fdf203ceaf0703da4e732
#
_entry.id   003b422e1a1fdf203ceaf0703da4e732
#
_cell.length_a   1.000
_cell.length_b   1.000
_cell.length_c   1.000
_cell.angle_alpha   90.00
_cell.angle_beta   90.00
_cell.angle_gamma   90.00
#
_symmetry.space_group_name_H-M   'P 1'
#
loop_
_entity.id
_entity.type
_entity.pdbx_description
1 polymer ?
#
loop_
_entity_poly.entity_id
_entity_poly.type
_entity_poly.pdbx_seq_one_letter_code
_entity_poly.pdbx_strand_id
1 'polypeptide(L)'
;MIQAEDAPLGYLLYRVAAVLRPEVSAALGPLGLTLPEFVCLRILSMFPGMSSAELSRHTNVTPQAMNTVLRKLEEVGAVARPASVSSGRALPANLTGQGRALLKRAEGAVRGADARILSRLTETQQREFKRMLEKLGSE
;
A
#
# COMPACT_ATOMS: atom_id res chain seq x y z
N MET A 1 -12.02 -18.80 27.80
CA MET A 1 -11.73 -18.38 26.43
C MET A 1 -12.12 -16.91 26.27
N ILE A 2 -11.19 -16.08 25.82
CA ILE A 2 -11.47 -14.67 25.58
C ILE A 2 -12.30 -14.56 24.31
N GLN A 3 -13.44 -13.91 24.40
CA GLN A 3 -14.30 -13.66 23.24
C GLN A 3 -13.65 -12.63 22.33
N ALA A 4 -13.83 -12.76 21.01
CA ALA A 4 -13.29 -11.82 20.04
C ALA A 4 -13.69 -10.37 20.34
N GLU A 5 -14.91 -10.20 20.84
CA GLU A 5 -15.46 -8.89 21.19
C GLU A 5 -14.68 -8.18 22.30
N ASP A 6 -14.00 -8.95 23.15
CA ASP A 6 -13.18 -8.42 24.24
C ASP A 6 -11.73 -8.17 23.84
N ALA A 7 -11.32 -8.59 22.65
CA ALA A 7 -9.94 -8.43 22.21
C ALA A 7 -9.68 -7.01 21.71
N PRO A 8 -8.53 -6.41 22.06
CA PRO A 8 -8.19 -5.08 21.55
C PRO A 8 -8.11 -5.05 20.04
N LEU A 9 -8.60 -3.98 19.43
CA LEU A 9 -8.64 -3.83 17.96
C LEU A 9 -7.24 -3.98 17.34
N GLY A 10 -6.24 -3.31 17.92
CA GLY A 10 -4.87 -3.39 17.40
C GLY A 10 -4.30 -4.80 17.39
N TYR A 11 -4.64 -5.60 18.40
CA TYR A 11 -4.23 -7.00 18.46
C TYR A 11 -4.88 -7.82 17.34
N LEU A 12 -6.17 -7.62 17.11
CA LEU A 12 -6.89 -8.34 16.04
C LEU A 12 -6.35 -7.97 14.66
N LEU A 13 -6.10 -6.69 14.42
CA LEU A 13 -5.51 -6.23 13.17
C LEU A 13 -4.09 -6.77 12.99
N TYR A 14 -3.30 -6.80 14.06
CA TYR A 14 -1.96 -7.37 14.04
C TYR A 14 -1.98 -8.84 13.62
N ARG A 15 -2.90 -9.62 14.18
CA ARG A 15 -3.02 -11.05 13.84
C ARG A 15 -3.38 -11.25 12.36
N VAL A 16 -4.31 -10.46 11.83
CA VAL A 16 -4.70 -10.55 10.42
C VAL A 16 -3.51 -10.15 9.54
N ALA A 17 -2.83 -9.06 9.89
CA ALA A 17 -1.66 -8.60 9.13
C ALA A 17 -0.53 -9.64 9.13
N ALA A 18 -0.34 -10.35 10.25
CA ALA A 18 0.69 -11.38 10.36
C ALA A 18 0.44 -12.57 9.42
N VAL A 19 -0.82 -12.88 9.16
CA VAL A 19 -1.19 -13.94 8.19
C VAL A 19 -1.16 -13.40 6.76
N LEU A 20 -1.65 -12.19 6.55
CA LEU A 20 -1.79 -11.60 5.22
C LEU A 20 -0.46 -11.19 4.59
N ARG A 21 0.44 -10.56 5.35
CA ARG A 21 1.69 -10.00 4.82
C ARG A 21 2.57 -11.01 4.06
N PRO A 22 2.82 -12.22 4.57
CA PRO A 22 3.60 -13.20 3.81
C PRO A 22 2.96 -13.58 2.49
N GLU A 23 1.63 -13.69 2.46
CA GLU A 23 0.88 -14.01 1.25
C GLU A 23 1.00 -12.88 0.21
N VAL A 24 0.86 -11.64 0.66
CA VAL A 24 1.00 -10.45 -0.20
C VAL A 24 2.44 -10.33 -0.72
N SER A 25 3.42 -10.51 0.15
CA SER A 25 4.84 -10.44 -0.24
C SER A 25 5.18 -11.52 -1.27
N ALA A 26 4.66 -12.73 -1.10
CA ALA A 26 4.85 -13.81 -2.06
C ALA A 26 4.21 -13.48 -3.42
N ALA A 27 3.05 -12.82 -3.42
CA ALA A 27 2.38 -12.40 -4.64
C ALA A 27 3.12 -11.27 -5.36
N LEU A 28 3.72 -10.35 -4.62
CA LEU A 28 4.44 -9.21 -5.17
C LEU A 28 5.87 -9.56 -5.62
N GLY A 29 6.48 -10.58 -5.02
CA GLY A 29 7.87 -10.97 -5.30
C GLY A 29 8.19 -11.13 -6.78
N PRO A 30 7.39 -11.89 -7.57
CA PRO A 30 7.63 -12.05 -9.01
C PRO A 30 7.62 -10.75 -9.80
N LEU A 31 6.98 -9.70 -9.28
CA LEU A 31 6.95 -8.38 -9.91
C LEU A 31 8.09 -7.48 -9.42
N GLY A 32 8.93 -7.99 -8.53
CA GLY A 32 10.03 -7.22 -7.97
C GLY A 32 9.60 -6.12 -6.99
N LEU A 33 8.41 -6.25 -6.41
CA LEU A 33 7.86 -5.25 -5.49
C LEU A 33 7.82 -5.75 -4.05
N THR A 34 8.06 -4.82 -3.14
CA THR A 34 7.75 -4.99 -1.71
C THR A 34 6.38 -4.39 -1.41
N LEU A 35 5.83 -4.72 -0.25
CA LEU A 35 4.55 -4.15 0.17
C LEU A 35 4.60 -2.61 0.28
N PRO A 36 5.62 -1.98 0.90
CA PRO A 36 5.70 -0.51 0.90
C PRO A 36 5.73 0.10 -0.50
N GLU A 37 6.44 -0.53 -1.44
CA GLU A 37 6.49 -0.07 -2.83
C GLU A 37 5.12 -0.16 -3.49
N PHE A 38 4.42 -1.26 -3.28
CA PHE A 38 3.04 -1.43 -3.80
C PHE A 38 2.09 -0.39 -3.22
N VAL A 39 2.13 -0.16 -1.91
CA VAL A 39 1.30 0.84 -1.24
C VAL A 39 1.60 2.24 -1.78
N CYS A 40 2.87 2.56 -2.00
CA CYS A 40 3.28 3.84 -2.58
C CYS A 40 2.66 4.04 -3.98
N LEU A 41 2.74 3.03 -4.83
CA LEU A 41 2.13 3.08 -6.17
C LEU A 41 0.61 3.30 -6.07
N ARG A 42 -0.03 2.60 -5.17
CA ARG A 42 -1.49 2.71 -4.98
C ARG A 42 -1.88 4.13 -4.56
N ILE A 43 -1.17 4.70 -3.58
CA ILE A 43 -1.46 6.05 -3.09
C ILE A 43 -1.23 7.07 -4.20
N LEU A 44 -0.14 6.98 -4.95
CA LEU A 44 0.15 7.90 -6.04
C LEU A 44 -0.86 7.81 -7.18
N SER A 45 -1.50 6.65 -7.37
CA SER A 45 -2.56 6.52 -8.36
C SER A 45 -3.81 7.32 -7.97
N MET A 46 -4.06 7.44 -6.66
CA MET A 46 -5.21 8.18 -6.13
C MET A 46 -4.89 9.66 -5.89
N PHE A 47 -3.67 9.97 -5.51
CA PHE A 47 -3.22 11.30 -5.13
C PHE A 47 -1.90 11.64 -5.84
N PRO A 48 -1.96 11.99 -7.14
CA PRO A 48 -0.74 12.32 -7.89
C PRO A 48 -0.02 13.54 -7.32
N GLY A 49 1.28 13.54 -7.41
CA GLY A 49 2.09 14.70 -7.04
C GLY A 49 2.47 14.80 -5.56
N MET A 50 2.26 13.74 -4.79
CA MET A 50 2.68 13.73 -3.39
C MET A 50 4.19 13.76 -3.26
N SER A 51 4.67 14.49 -2.24
CA SER A 51 6.07 14.45 -1.83
C SER A 51 6.37 13.23 -0.97
N SER A 52 7.65 12.92 -0.75
CA SER A 52 8.05 11.85 0.16
C SER A 52 7.53 12.08 1.58
N ALA A 53 7.51 13.34 2.04
CA ALA A 53 6.99 13.67 3.36
C ALA A 53 5.49 13.39 3.47
N GLU A 54 4.72 13.75 2.44
CA GLU A 54 3.28 13.47 2.41
C GLU A 54 3.01 11.96 2.36
N LEU A 55 3.75 11.22 1.53
CA LEU A 55 3.64 9.78 1.44
C LEU A 55 3.99 9.09 2.77
N SER A 56 5.00 9.59 3.48
CA SER A 56 5.38 9.03 4.78
C SER A 56 4.27 9.21 5.80
N ARG A 57 3.55 10.33 5.77
CA ARG A 57 2.41 10.55 6.66
C ARG A 57 1.24 9.60 6.37
N HIS A 58 1.03 9.22 5.12
CA HIS A 58 -0.01 8.29 4.72
C HIS A 58 0.31 6.82 5.00
N THR A 59 1.56 6.46 5.15
CA THR A 59 2.00 5.07 5.16
C THR A 59 2.64 4.60 6.46
N ASN A 60 2.79 5.50 7.43
CA ASN A 60 3.51 5.22 8.67
C ASN A 60 4.94 4.72 8.43
N VAL A 61 5.56 5.21 7.37
CA VAL A 61 6.95 4.95 6.99
C VAL A 61 7.73 6.25 7.19
N THR A 62 8.97 6.17 7.66
CA THR A 62 9.78 7.38 7.86
C THR A 62 10.07 8.07 6.53
N PRO A 63 10.32 9.40 6.51
CA PRO A 63 10.68 10.09 5.28
C PRO A 63 11.91 9.50 4.60
N GLN A 64 12.92 9.05 5.36
CA GLN A 64 14.11 8.41 4.81
C GLN A 64 13.78 7.09 4.12
N ALA A 65 12.96 6.25 4.78
CA ALA A 65 12.53 4.98 4.21
C ALA A 65 11.68 5.22 2.95
N MET A 66 10.82 6.24 2.97
CA MET A 66 10.00 6.59 1.81
C MET A 66 10.87 7.08 0.64
N ASN A 67 11.91 7.86 0.91
CA ASN A 67 12.85 8.28 -0.15
C ASN A 67 13.55 7.07 -0.78
N THR A 68 13.88 6.05 0.00
CA THR A 68 14.46 4.81 -0.51
C THR A 68 13.48 4.08 -1.42
N VAL A 69 12.20 4.00 -1.01
CA VAL A 69 11.12 3.42 -1.82
C VAL A 69 10.99 4.16 -3.15
N LEU A 70 10.90 5.49 -3.10
CA LEU A 70 10.74 6.31 -4.30
C LEU A 70 11.93 6.20 -5.26
N ARG A 71 13.16 6.18 -4.73
CA ARG A 71 14.34 6.01 -5.57
C ARG A 71 14.33 4.70 -6.33
N LYS A 72 13.95 3.61 -5.64
CA LYS A 72 13.83 2.33 -6.31
C LYS A 72 12.76 2.35 -7.39
N LEU A 73 11.60 2.94 -7.12
CA LEU A 73 10.52 3.04 -8.09
C LEU A 73 10.91 3.93 -9.29
N GLU A 74 11.72 4.95 -9.06
CA GLU A 74 12.30 5.75 -10.15
C GLU A 74 13.26 4.91 -10.99
N GLU A 75 14.14 4.14 -10.35
CA GLU A 75 15.11 3.29 -11.04
C GLU A 75 14.44 2.27 -11.96
N VAL A 76 13.31 1.70 -11.56
CA VAL A 76 12.57 0.75 -12.39
C VAL A 76 11.61 1.43 -13.36
N GLY A 77 11.60 2.75 -13.41
CA GLY A 77 10.77 3.51 -14.33
C GLY A 77 9.30 3.62 -13.96
N ALA A 78 8.93 3.28 -12.74
CA ALA A 78 7.53 3.30 -12.30
C ALA A 78 7.06 4.65 -11.78
N VAL A 79 8.00 5.47 -11.27
CA VAL A 79 7.73 6.79 -10.70
C VAL A 79 8.68 7.79 -11.32
N ALA A 80 8.21 9.01 -11.51
CA ALA A 80 9.03 10.15 -11.95
C ALA A 80 8.90 11.28 -10.94
N ARG A 81 10.04 11.90 -10.62
CA ARG A 81 10.11 13.14 -9.85
C ARG A 81 11.00 14.11 -10.61
N PRO A 82 10.70 15.43 -10.59
CA PRO A 82 11.61 16.39 -11.19
C PRO A 82 12.93 16.41 -10.44
N ALA A 83 14.03 16.75 -11.14
CA ALA A 83 15.36 16.84 -10.53
C ALA A 83 15.42 17.94 -9.47
N SER A 84 14.65 19.00 -9.66
CA SER A 84 14.53 20.10 -8.72
C SER A 84 13.20 20.82 -8.93
N VAL A 85 12.75 21.52 -7.91
CA VAL A 85 11.59 22.41 -7.97
C VAL A 85 12.01 23.80 -7.50
N SER A 86 11.10 24.76 -7.63
CA SER A 86 11.29 26.08 -7.08
C SER A 86 11.70 25.99 -5.62
N SER A 87 12.60 26.88 -5.22
CA SER A 87 13.17 26.94 -3.88
C SER A 87 12.12 26.69 -2.78
N GLY A 88 12.41 25.78 -1.87
CA GLY A 88 11.58 25.49 -0.70
C GLY A 88 10.44 24.52 -0.93
N ARG A 89 10.23 24.01 -2.13
CA ARG A 89 9.18 23.04 -2.41
C ARG A 89 9.69 21.61 -2.39
N ALA A 90 8.87 20.70 -1.84
CA ALA A 90 9.13 19.27 -1.90
C ALA A 90 8.91 18.75 -3.33
N LEU A 91 9.67 17.71 -3.71
CA LEU A 91 9.56 17.12 -5.04
C LEU A 91 8.27 16.29 -5.18
N PRO A 92 7.42 16.62 -6.17
CA PRO A 92 6.21 15.81 -6.41
C PRO A 92 6.56 14.51 -7.12
N ALA A 93 6.01 13.40 -6.62
CA ALA A 93 6.15 12.09 -7.23
C ALA A 93 4.89 11.75 -8.02
N ASN A 94 5.07 11.21 -9.22
CA ASN A 94 3.96 10.80 -10.08
C ASN A 94 4.24 9.45 -10.71
N LEU A 95 3.19 8.66 -10.92
CA LEU A 95 3.30 7.42 -11.67
C LEU A 95 3.60 7.71 -13.14
N THR A 96 4.47 6.91 -13.72
CA THR A 96 4.65 6.83 -15.17
C THR A 96 3.63 5.89 -15.78
N GLY A 97 3.57 5.80 -17.11
CA GLY A 97 2.77 4.77 -17.78
C GLY A 97 3.17 3.37 -17.36
N GLN A 98 4.49 3.12 -17.21
CA GLN A 98 5.02 1.86 -16.69
C GLN A 98 4.57 1.61 -15.26
N GLY A 99 4.56 2.65 -14.43
CA GLY A 99 4.10 2.56 -13.04
C GLY A 99 2.63 2.18 -12.93
N ARG A 100 1.79 2.77 -13.77
CA ARG A 100 0.37 2.41 -13.82
C ARG A 100 0.16 0.96 -14.24
N ALA A 101 0.91 0.50 -15.24
CA ALA A 101 0.84 -0.89 -15.71
C ALA A 101 1.32 -1.86 -14.63
N LEU A 102 2.41 -1.52 -13.94
CA LEU A 102 2.95 -2.32 -12.84
C LEU A 102 1.94 -2.41 -11.68
N LEU A 103 1.33 -1.29 -11.31
CA LEU A 103 0.31 -1.26 -10.26
C LEU A 103 -0.87 -2.18 -10.61
N LYS A 104 -1.35 -2.13 -11.84
CA LYS A 104 -2.46 -2.98 -12.28
C LYS A 104 -2.12 -4.46 -12.16
N ARG A 105 -0.91 -4.86 -12.57
CA ARG A 105 -0.45 -6.24 -12.41
C ARG A 105 -0.32 -6.62 -10.95
N ALA A 106 0.21 -5.72 -10.13
CA ALA A 106 0.39 -5.95 -8.71
C ALA A 106 -0.96 -6.11 -7.99
N GLU A 107 -1.94 -5.27 -8.32
CA GLU A 107 -3.30 -5.38 -7.76
C GLU A 107 -3.94 -6.72 -8.12
N GLY A 108 -3.74 -7.20 -9.34
CA GLY A 108 -4.21 -8.52 -9.76
C GLY A 108 -3.57 -9.65 -8.95
N ALA A 109 -2.25 -9.57 -8.72
CA ALA A 109 -1.52 -10.57 -7.94
C ALA A 109 -1.96 -10.56 -6.46
N VAL A 110 -2.11 -9.38 -5.88
CA VAL A 110 -2.50 -9.21 -4.48
C VAL A 110 -3.94 -9.69 -4.24
N ARG A 111 -4.83 -9.56 -5.22
CA ARG A 111 -6.20 -10.09 -5.11
C ARG A 111 -6.24 -11.58 -4.77
N GLY A 112 -5.33 -12.35 -5.34
CA GLY A 112 -5.24 -13.78 -5.03
C GLY A 112 -4.87 -14.05 -3.58
N ALA A 113 -3.94 -13.27 -3.03
CA ALA A 113 -3.54 -13.36 -1.64
C ALA A 113 -4.69 -12.94 -0.72
N ASP A 114 -5.36 -11.84 -1.02
CA ASP A 114 -6.50 -11.35 -0.26
C ASP A 114 -7.64 -12.37 -0.24
N ALA A 115 -7.94 -12.97 -1.39
CA ALA A 115 -9.03 -13.93 -1.53
C ALA A 115 -8.89 -15.12 -0.59
N ARG A 116 -7.67 -15.59 -0.33
CA ARG A 116 -7.44 -16.72 0.58
C ARG A 116 -7.87 -16.41 2.01
N ILE A 117 -7.55 -15.22 2.49
CA ILE A 117 -7.94 -14.80 3.84
C ILE A 117 -9.42 -14.46 3.88
N LEU A 118 -9.90 -13.73 2.88
CA LEU A 118 -11.29 -13.31 2.80
C LEU A 118 -12.25 -14.49 2.58
N SER A 119 -11.76 -15.64 2.11
CA SER A 119 -12.60 -16.82 1.88
C SER A 119 -13.30 -17.36 3.14
N ARG A 120 -12.81 -16.95 4.32
CA ARG A 120 -13.46 -17.28 5.60
C ARG A 120 -14.72 -16.46 5.86
N LEU A 121 -14.97 -15.45 5.05
CA LEU A 121 -16.13 -14.57 5.13
C LEU A 121 -17.03 -14.78 3.93
N THR A 122 -18.32 -14.56 4.09
CA THR A 122 -19.24 -14.51 2.95
C THR A 122 -18.92 -13.30 2.07
N GLU A 123 -19.40 -13.29 0.84
CA GLU A 123 -19.18 -12.14 -0.06
C GLU A 123 -19.72 -10.85 0.54
N THR A 124 -20.89 -10.89 1.17
CA THR A 124 -21.46 -9.71 1.85
C THR A 124 -20.56 -9.24 2.99
N GLN A 125 -20.07 -10.17 3.82
CA GLN A 125 -19.16 -9.84 4.91
C GLN A 125 -17.85 -9.25 4.41
N GLN A 126 -17.30 -9.77 3.31
CA GLN A 126 -16.08 -9.23 2.71
C GLN A 126 -16.25 -7.76 2.30
N ARG A 127 -17.37 -7.43 1.65
CA ARG A 127 -17.66 -6.06 1.25
C ARG A 127 -17.85 -5.14 2.45
N GLU A 128 -18.58 -5.60 3.46
CA GLU A 128 -18.80 -4.84 4.68
C GLU A 128 -17.51 -4.60 5.45
N PHE A 129 -16.67 -5.63 5.55
CA PHE A 129 -15.40 -5.55 6.24
C PHE A 129 -14.48 -4.50 5.58
N LYS A 130 -14.34 -4.56 4.26
CA LYS A 130 -13.54 -3.57 3.53
C LYS A 130 -14.07 -2.15 3.70
N ARG A 131 -15.38 -2.00 3.65
CA ARG A 131 -16.03 -0.70 3.83
C ARG A 131 -15.77 -0.13 5.23
N MET A 132 -15.83 -0.99 6.25
CA MET A 132 -15.53 -0.59 7.62
C MET A 132 -14.06 -0.19 7.81
N LEU A 133 -13.14 -0.97 7.22
CA LEU A 133 -11.72 -0.62 7.27
C LEU A 133 -11.44 0.71 6.59
N GLU A 134 -12.04 0.95 5.44
CA GLU A 134 -11.90 2.22 4.71
C GLU A 134 -12.39 3.38 5.57
N LYS A 135 -13.55 3.22 6.21
CA LYS A 135 -14.14 4.24 7.08
C LYS A 135 -13.23 4.56 8.27
N LEU A 136 -12.61 3.54 8.87
CA LEU A 136 -11.70 3.74 10.01
C LEU A 136 -10.37 4.36 9.59
N GLY A 137 -9.89 4.07 8.38
CA GLY A 137 -8.63 4.58 7.87
C GLY A 137 -8.73 5.94 7.20
N SER A 138 -9.93 6.48 6.99
CA SER A 138 -10.11 7.81 6.40
C SER A 138 -10.13 8.88 7.48
N GLU A 139 -9.53 10.04 7.17
CA GLU A 139 -9.51 11.22 8.03
C GLU A 139 -10.79 12.06 7.87
#